data_b9a4804e1c11d90467f6e2ed43e3e041
#
_entry.id   b9a4804e1c11d90467f6e2ed43e3e041
#
_cell.length_a   1.000
_cell.length_b   1.000
_cell.length_c   1.000
_cell.angle_alpha   90.00
_cell.angle_beta   90.00
_cell.angle_gamma   90.00
#
_symmetry.space_group_name_H-M   'P 1'
#
loop_
_entity.id
_entity.type
_entity.pdbx_description
1 polymer ?
#
loop_
_entity_poly.entity_id
_entity_poly.type
_entity_poly.pdbx_seq_one_letter_code
_entity_poly.pdbx_strand_id
1 'polypeptide(L)'
;MLNSFIIVMREGFESFLLVAVILAYLRKSGQKWLTSSVYIAIALALSASAGLAYVLNNGMDENTATRLFGQTMGAYVNQFFGNEALREAVLGAIAVVMVGTLVIHMWRSGPKIQQHMRERLTEMSSKSSRLAAVVGVFLFTFLMITREGMETALMLMQVRDSNLISGAVLGLVAAVAFAWGWARFGHLINVRRFFQVTAIFLLLFLIQVAIYSFHEFAEAGLLPNSEVLHAATEKFSPDGLYGKWFSPIMIGICALWLLGAWLIDRRKSQPTRTTSSPARVSTTSLSDLSEYPRRSAPTSGI
;
A
#
# COMPACT_ATOMS: atom_id res chain seq x y z
N MET A 1 -2.64 -12.52 14.60
CA MET A 1 -1.52 -12.97 13.75
C MET A 1 -1.77 -12.68 12.27
N LEU A 2 -2.90 -13.14 11.68
CA LEU A 2 -3.11 -13.04 10.23
C LEU A 2 -3.42 -11.61 9.76
N ASN A 3 -4.17 -10.82 10.54
CA ASN A 3 -4.43 -9.41 10.21
C ASN A 3 -3.13 -8.60 10.21
N SER A 4 -2.33 -8.72 11.26
CA SER A 4 -1.02 -8.05 11.35
C SER A 4 -0.06 -8.49 10.24
N PHE A 5 -0.08 -9.78 9.86
CA PHE A 5 0.67 -10.28 8.70
C PHE A 5 0.28 -9.59 7.40
N ILE A 6 -1.02 -9.53 7.07
CA ILE A 6 -1.48 -8.96 5.78
C ILE A 6 -1.24 -7.45 5.74
N ILE A 7 -1.50 -6.73 6.85
CA ILE A 7 -1.26 -5.30 6.96
C ILE A 7 0.22 -5.01 6.69
N VAL A 8 1.13 -5.62 7.46
CA VAL A 8 2.57 -5.35 7.34
C VAL A 8 3.14 -5.83 6.01
N MET A 9 2.67 -6.97 5.47
CA MET A 9 3.06 -7.43 4.15
C MET A 9 2.69 -6.41 3.07
N ARG A 10 1.49 -5.83 3.14
CA ARG A 10 1.02 -4.86 2.16
C ARG A 10 1.78 -3.54 2.25
N GLU A 11 1.79 -2.91 3.43
CA GLU A 11 2.43 -1.61 3.62
C GLU A 11 3.95 -1.69 3.43
N GLY A 12 4.55 -2.79 3.89
CA GLY A 12 5.95 -3.09 3.63
C GLY A 12 6.25 -3.22 2.13
N PHE A 13 5.40 -3.90 1.37
CA PHE A 13 5.58 -4.02 -0.07
C PHE A 13 5.40 -2.67 -0.78
N GLU A 14 4.45 -1.82 -0.37
CA GLU A 14 4.29 -0.46 -0.89
C GLU A 14 5.53 0.39 -0.64
N SER A 15 6.06 0.37 0.59
CA SER A 15 7.31 1.04 0.97
C SER A 15 8.50 0.56 0.12
N PHE A 16 8.65 -0.75 -0.10
CA PHE A 16 9.71 -1.31 -0.95
C PHE A 16 9.58 -0.90 -2.41
N LEU A 17 8.36 -0.88 -2.97
CA LEU A 17 8.14 -0.40 -4.34
C LEU A 17 8.52 1.07 -4.48
N LEU A 18 8.16 1.90 -3.50
CA LEU A 18 8.48 3.31 -3.46
C LEU A 18 9.99 3.53 -3.45
N VAL A 19 10.71 2.87 -2.55
CA VAL A 19 12.18 2.90 -2.49
C VAL A 19 12.82 2.40 -3.79
N ALA A 20 12.31 1.31 -4.36
CA ALA A 20 12.82 0.77 -5.61
C ALA A 20 12.69 1.75 -6.77
N VAL A 21 11.56 2.47 -6.88
CA VAL A 21 11.34 3.50 -7.90
C VAL A 21 12.30 4.67 -7.71
N ILE A 22 12.50 5.14 -6.47
CA ILE A 22 13.43 6.23 -6.16
C ILE A 22 14.86 5.83 -6.55
N LEU A 23 15.33 4.66 -6.11
CA LEU A 23 16.69 4.18 -6.40
C LEU A 23 16.90 3.92 -7.90
N ALA A 24 15.90 3.36 -8.59
CA ALA A 24 15.97 3.15 -10.04
C ALA A 24 16.05 4.47 -10.79
N TYR A 25 15.29 5.49 -10.37
CA TYR A 25 15.35 6.83 -10.94
C TYR A 25 16.74 7.47 -10.74
N LEU A 26 17.27 7.45 -9.51
CA LEU A 26 18.59 8.02 -9.19
C LEU A 26 19.73 7.33 -9.96
N ARG A 27 19.62 6.01 -10.17
CA ARG A 27 20.58 5.27 -11.02
C ARG A 27 20.50 5.68 -12.48
N LYS A 28 19.27 5.82 -13.01
CA LYS A 28 19.03 6.19 -14.42
C LYS A 28 19.43 7.64 -14.73
N SER A 29 19.22 8.57 -13.78
CA SER A 29 19.59 9.98 -13.91
C SER A 29 21.07 10.28 -13.64
N GLY A 30 21.88 9.24 -13.35
CA GLY A 30 23.31 9.41 -13.03
C GLY A 30 23.59 9.97 -11.64
N GLN A 31 22.55 10.17 -10.80
CA GLN A 31 22.65 10.82 -9.50
C GLN A 31 22.85 9.81 -8.34
N LYS A 32 23.70 8.82 -8.56
CA LYS A 32 23.97 7.76 -7.56
C LYS A 32 24.46 8.30 -6.21
N TRP A 33 25.06 9.49 -6.18
CA TRP A 33 25.53 10.14 -4.96
C TRP A 33 24.40 10.50 -3.99
N LEU A 34 23.14 10.63 -4.46
CA LEU A 34 21.94 10.86 -3.63
C LEU A 34 21.45 9.59 -2.93
N THR A 35 21.95 8.41 -3.28
CA THR A 35 21.52 7.13 -2.71
C THR A 35 21.71 7.06 -1.20
N SER A 36 22.82 7.64 -0.68
CA SER A 36 23.07 7.70 0.76
C SER A 36 22.01 8.53 1.51
N SER A 37 21.55 9.63 0.90
CA SER A 37 20.46 10.44 1.44
C SER A 37 19.15 9.66 1.56
N VAL A 38 18.85 8.80 0.60
CA VAL A 38 17.67 7.91 0.63
C VAL A 38 17.76 6.92 1.79
N TYR A 39 18.90 6.24 1.97
CA TYR A 39 19.05 5.28 3.07
C TYR A 39 18.98 5.94 4.45
N ILE A 40 19.59 7.13 4.62
CA ILE A 40 19.47 7.89 5.86
C ILE A 40 18.01 8.30 6.11
N ALA A 41 17.31 8.76 5.08
CA ALA A 41 15.90 9.11 5.18
C ALA A 41 15.02 7.92 5.60
N ILE A 42 15.27 6.72 5.05
CA ILE A 42 14.57 5.48 5.42
C ILE A 42 14.82 5.15 6.89
N ALA A 43 16.09 5.16 7.33
CA ALA A 43 16.42 4.83 8.71
C ALA A 43 15.75 5.79 9.71
N LEU A 44 15.80 7.10 9.43
CA LEU A 44 15.14 8.11 10.26
C LEU A 44 13.61 8.01 10.21
N ALA A 45 13.02 7.73 9.05
CA ALA A 45 11.58 7.54 8.91
C ALA A 45 11.06 6.34 9.71
N LEU A 46 11.76 5.21 9.64
CA LEU A 46 11.44 4.02 10.43
C LEU A 46 11.55 4.29 11.93
N SER A 47 12.60 5.00 12.35
CA SER A 47 12.80 5.39 13.77
C SER A 47 11.69 6.35 14.24
N ALA A 48 11.31 7.33 13.41
CA ALA A 48 10.23 8.27 13.70
C ALA A 48 8.87 7.56 13.80
N SER A 49 8.57 6.65 12.86
CA SER A 49 7.33 5.87 12.86
C SER A 49 7.25 4.94 14.08
N ALA A 50 8.35 4.27 14.43
CA ALA A 50 8.42 3.42 15.62
C ALA A 50 8.27 4.24 16.91
N GLY A 51 8.90 5.41 16.99
CA GLY A 51 8.78 6.33 18.13
C GLY A 51 7.35 6.85 18.27
N LEU A 52 6.70 7.21 17.16
CA LEU A 52 5.30 7.65 17.19
C LEU A 52 4.37 6.49 17.61
N ALA A 53 4.56 5.29 17.08
CA ALA A 53 3.78 4.12 17.46
C ALA A 53 3.92 3.82 18.97
N TYR A 54 5.14 3.94 19.51
CA TYR A 54 5.39 3.76 20.94
C TYR A 54 4.64 4.81 21.78
N VAL A 55 4.69 6.09 21.40
CA VAL A 55 3.98 7.17 22.11
C VAL A 55 2.47 6.99 22.03
N LEU A 56 1.95 6.63 20.86
CA LEU A 56 0.51 6.41 20.68
C LEU A 56 0.00 5.20 21.49
N ASN A 57 0.80 4.17 21.65
CA ASN A 57 0.44 2.96 22.40
C ASN A 57 0.55 3.15 23.91
N ASN A 58 1.66 3.69 24.39
CA ASN A 58 1.99 3.76 25.82
C ASN A 58 1.58 5.10 26.47
N GLY A 59 1.20 6.06 25.66
CA GLY A 59 0.98 7.42 26.13
C GLY A 59 2.27 8.20 26.33
N MET A 60 2.09 9.42 26.80
CA MET A 60 3.18 10.34 27.12
C MET A 60 3.18 10.59 28.62
N ASP A 61 4.37 10.57 29.22
CA ASP A 61 4.54 10.94 30.63
C ASP A 61 4.01 12.36 30.91
N GLU A 62 3.28 12.54 32.04
CA GLU A 62 2.60 13.79 32.38
C GLU A 62 3.53 14.99 32.36
N ASN A 63 4.73 14.82 32.92
CA ASN A 63 5.75 15.86 32.93
C ASN A 63 6.22 16.22 31.50
N THR A 64 6.34 15.22 30.64
CA THR A 64 6.75 15.41 29.25
C THR A 64 5.65 16.07 28.43
N ALA A 65 4.41 15.65 28.60
CA ALA A 65 3.24 16.26 27.94
C ALA A 65 3.08 17.72 28.36
N THR A 66 3.19 18.02 29.65
CA THR A 66 3.11 19.39 30.18
C THR A 66 4.26 20.28 29.70
N ARG A 67 5.48 19.76 29.59
CA ARG A 67 6.63 20.51 29.06
C ARG A 67 6.51 20.82 27.57
N LEU A 68 5.98 19.89 26.77
CA LEU A 68 5.88 20.07 25.32
C LEU A 68 4.65 20.91 24.90
N PHE A 69 3.53 20.73 25.59
CA PHE A 69 2.25 21.31 25.17
C PHE A 69 1.71 22.39 26.15
N GLY A 70 2.39 22.62 27.27
CA GLY A 70 1.91 23.51 28.33
C GLY A 70 0.89 22.85 29.25
N GLN A 71 0.56 23.51 30.38
CA GLN A 71 -0.29 22.92 31.42
C GLN A 71 -1.69 22.53 30.92
N THR A 72 -2.34 23.41 30.19
CA THR A 72 -3.73 23.17 29.74
C THR A 72 -3.78 22.03 28.70
N MET A 73 -2.94 22.09 27.68
CA MET A 73 -2.90 21.07 26.64
C MET A 73 -2.34 19.75 27.17
N GLY A 74 -1.35 19.81 28.07
CA GLY A 74 -0.82 18.63 28.76
C GLY A 74 -1.91 17.89 29.55
N ALA A 75 -2.79 18.59 30.23
CA ALA A 75 -3.93 17.97 30.92
C ALA A 75 -4.89 17.23 29.97
N TYR A 76 -5.23 17.83 28.83
CA TYR A 76 -6.04 17.17 27.81
C TYR A 76 -5.36 15.93 27.22
N VAL A 77 -4.06 16.03 26.95
CA VAL A 77 -3.25 14.89 26.45
C VAL A 77 -3.25 13.74 27.47
N ASN A 78 -3.05 14.05 28.75
CA ASN A 78 -3.08 13.05 29.81
C ASN A 78 -4.47 12.43 29.98
N GLN A 79 -5.53 13.23 29.91
CA GLN A 79 -6.90 12.72 29.96
C GLN A 79 -7.19 11.78 28.76
N PHE A 80 -6.72 12.14 27.57
CA PHE A 80 -6.87 11.32 26.36
C PHE A 80 -6.13 9.97 26.49
N PHE A 81 -4.87 9.98 26.93
CA PHE A 81 -4.09 8.76 27.09
C PHE A 81 -4.54 7.94 28.32
N GLY A 82 -5.10 8.57 29.34
CA GLY A 82 -5.63 7.89 30.53
C GLY A 82 -6.96 7.20 30.32
N ASN A 83 -7.74 7.58 29.30
CA ASN A 83 -8.98 6.92 28.94
C ASN A 83 -8.77 6.01 27.74
N GLU A 84 -8.69 4.69 28.00
CA GLU A 84 -8.38 3.68 26.99
C GLU A 84 -9.48 3.63 25.91
N ALA A 85 -10.75 3.62 26.27
CA ALA A 85 -11.86 3.60 25.34
C ALA A 85 -11.87 4.84 24.44
N LEU A 86 -11.67 6.04 25.00
CA LEU A 86 -11.58 7.27 24.23
C LEU A 86 -10.40 7.24 23.24
N ARG A 87 -9.23 6.80 23.69
CA ARG A 87 -8.04 6.69 22.85
C ARG A 87 -8.29 5.74 21.68
N GLU A 88 -8.83 4.56 21.94
CA GLU A 88 -9.12 3.55 20.92
C GLU A 88 -10.18 4.01 19.94
N ALA A 89 -11.25 4.66 20.43
CA ALA A 89 -12.28 5.26 19.59
C ALA A 89 -11.71 6.30 18.62
N VAL A 90 -10.93 7.25 19.14
CA VAL A 90 -10.36 8.33 18.32
C VAL A 90 -9.32 7.82 17.34
N LEU A 91 -8.40 6.96 17.78
CA LEU A 91 -7.39 6.37 16.90
C LEU A 91 -8.02 5.49 15.82
N GLY A 92 -9.07 4.75 16.16
CA GLY A 92 -9.85 3.97 15.20
C GLY A 92 -10.54 4.85 14.17
N ALA A 93 -11.18 5.93 14.58
CA ALA A 93 -11.81 6.88 13.66
C ALA A 93 -10.78 7.54 12.72
N ILE A 94 -9.62 7.93 13.25
CA ILE A 94 -8.51 8.46 12.44
C ILE A 94 -8.03 7.42 11.43
N ALA A 95 -7.85 6.17 11.87
CA ALA A 95 -7.44 5.07 10.99
C ALA A 95 -8.46 4.85 9.86
N VAL A 96 -9.76 4.86 10.16
CA VAL A 96 -10.84 4.71 9.16
C VAL A 96 -10.78 5.82 8.11
N VAL A 97 -10.63 7.06 8.53
CA VAL A 97 -10.55 8.20 7.60
C VAL A 97 -9.27 8.16 6.77
N MET A 98 -8.12 7.97 7.40
CA MET A 98 -6.82 7.96 6.70
C MET A 98 -6.73 6.81 5.70
N VAL A 99 -6.96 5.58 6.17
CA VAL A 99 -6.83 4.38 5.32
C VAL A 99 -7.95 4.32 4.29
N GLY A 100 -9.18 4.74 4.65
CA GLY A 100 -10.30 4.80 3.71
C GLY A 100 -10.02 5.76 2.55
N THR A 101 -9.53 6.96 2.84
CA THR A 101 -9.15 7.94 1.81
C THR A 101 -7.99 7.43 0.94
N LEU A 102 -7.02 6.74 1.54
CA LEU A 102 -5.90 6.15 0.83
C LEU A 102 -6.34 5.04 -0.12
N VAL A 103 -7.16 4.10 0.33
CA VAL A 103 -7.68 3.00 -0.51
C VAL A 103 -8.46 3.56 -1.70
N ILE A 104 -9.31 4.58 -1.47
CA ILE A 104 -10.04 5.25 -2.54
C ILE A 104 -9.08 5.97 -3.51
N HIS A 105 -8.08 6.65 -2.97
CA HIS A 105 -7.07 7.34 -3.79
C HIS A 105 -6.26 6.38 -4.65
N MET A 106 -5.80 5.26 -4.08
CA MET A 106 -5.08 4.22 -4.83
C MET A 106 -5.92 3.62 -5.96
N TRP A 107 -7.21 3.38 -5.72
CA TRP A 107 -8.10 2.85 -6.75
C TRP A 107 -8.26 3.80 -7.93
N ARG A 108 -8.29 5.11 -7.64
CA ARG A 108 -8.41 6.16 -8.66
C ARG A 108 -7.11 6.48 -9.37
N SER A 109 -5.99 6.46 -8.67
CA SER A 109 -4.70 7.03 -9.13
C SER A 109 -3.63 5.98 -9.42
N GLY A 110 -3.87 4.69 -9.15
CA GLY A 110 -2.88 3.62 -9.20
C GLY A 110 -1.93 3.61 -10.41
N PRO A 111 -2.40 3.81 -11.66
CA PRO A 111 -1.50 3.83 -12.83
C PRO A 111 -0.61 5.08 -12.92
N LYS A 112 -1.01 6.20 -12.28
CA LYS A 112 -0.34 7.51 -12.41
C LYS A 112 0.66 7.80 -11.29
N ILE A 113 0.63 7.04 -10.19
CA ILE A 113 1.48 7.28 -9.01
C ILE A 113 2.96 7.25 -9.37
N GLN A 114 3.41 6.27 -10.16
CA GLN A 114 4.80 6.15 -10.55
C GLN A 114 5.27 7.32 -11.45
N GLN A 115 4.39 7.83 -12.28
CA GLN A 115 4.71 8.97 -13.15
C GLN A 115 4.84 10.25 -12.31
N HIS A 116 3.89 10.55 -11.45
CA HIS A 116 3.96 11.70 -10.55
C HIS A 116 5.17 11.67 -9.61
N MET A 117 5.54 10.49 -9.10
CA MET A 117 6.77 10.35 -8.31
C MET A 117 8.02 10.69 -9.11
N ARG A 118 8.10 10.22 -10.36
CA ARG A 118 9.23 10.53 -11.25
C ARG A 118 9.33 12.03 -11.56
N GLU A 119 8.20 12.67 -11.85
CA GLU A 119 8.14 14.11 -12.12
C GLU A 119 8.62 14.92 -10.91
N ARG A 120 8.13 14.61 -9.72
CA ARG A 120 8.59 15.28 -8.49
C ARG A 120 10.06 15.02 -8.15
N LEU A 121 10.55 13.79 -8.34
CA LEU A 121 11.97 13.48 -8.17
C LEU A 121 12.83 14.24 -9.17
N THR A 122 12.37 14.39 -10.42
CA THR A 122 13.07 15.18 -11.44
C THR A 122 13.18 16.63 -11.01
N GLU A 123 12.08 17.22 -10.56
CA GLU A 123 12.06 18.60 -10.08
C GLU A 123 13.00 18.84 -8.89
N MET A 124 13.00 17.91 -7.91
CA MET A 124 13.84 18.01 -6.71
C MET A 124 15.32 17.76 -6.99
N SER A 125 15.63 16.82 -7.88
CA SER A 125 17.00 16.43 -8.18
C SER A 125 17.69 17.32 -9.21
N SER A 126 16.94 18.12 -9.97
CA SER A 126 17.45 19.07 -10.97
C SER A 126 17.80 20.44 -10.39
N LYS A 127 17.62 20.64 -9.07
CA LYS A 127 17.95 21.91 -8.42
C LYS A 127 19.43 22.25 -8.57
N SER A 128 19.71 23.52 -8.84
CA SER A 128 21.02 24.08 -9.13
C SER A 128 22.06 23.86 -8.01
N SER A 129 21.63 23.71 -6.75
CA SER A 129 22.50 23.47 -5.60
C SER A 129 22.50 22.00 -5.19
N ARG A 130 23.70 21.42 -5.01
CA ARG A 130 23.86 20.04 -4.49
C ARG A 130 23.16 19.84 -3.15
N LEU A 131 23.26 20.81 -2.25
CA LEU A 131 22.60 20.74 -0.94
C LEU A 131 21.07 20.70 -1.08
N ALA A 132 20.50 21.54 -1.94
CA ALA A 132 19.06 21.56 -2.18
C ALA A 132 18.54 20.24 -2.79
N ALA A 133 19.32 19.57 -3.63
CA ALA A 133 18.99 18.25 -4.16
C ALA A 133 19.04 17.16 -3.09
N VAL A 134 20.06 17.15 -2.21
CA VAL A 134 20.16 16.23 -1.06
C VAL A 134 18.95 16.39 -0.13
N VAL A 135 18.68 17.62 0.29
CA VAL A 135 17.57 17.93 1.22
C VAL A 135 16.23 17.59 0.57
N GLY A 136 16.05 17.91 -0.71
CA GLY A 136 14.80 17.60 -1.44
C GLY A 136 14.52 16.10 -1.52
N VAL A 137 15.50 15.30 -1.95
CA VAL A 137 15.36 13.84 -2.05
C VAL A 137 15.22 13.20 -0.66
N PHE A 138 15.99 13.68 0.32
CA PHE A 138 15.89 13.24 1.70
C PHE A 138 14.47 13.48 2.25
N LEU A 139 13.99 14.72 2.20
CA LEU A 139 12.70 15.10 2.76
C LEU A 139 11.55 14.37 2.05
N PHE A 140 11.62 14.25 0.73
CA PHE A 140 10.64 13.49 -0.04
C PHE A 140 10.59 12.03 0.40
N THR A 141 11.75 11.36 0.48
CA THR A 141 11.83 9.95 0.91
C THR A 141 11.37 9.79 2.36
N PHE A 142 11.84 10.68 3.25
CA PHE A 142 11.48 10.67 4.67
C PHE A 142 9.97 10.78 4.86
N LEU A 143 9.32 11.78 4.25
CA LEU A 143 7.88 11.99 4.39
C LEU A 143 7.06 10.82 3.82
N MET A 144 7.47 10.27 2.68
CA MET A 144 6.78 9.14 2.06
C MET A 144 6.87 7.87 2.93
N ILE A 145 8.06 7.52 3.42
CA ILE A 145 8.23 6.32 4.26
C ILE A 145 7.60 6.51 5.64
N THR A 146 7.71 7.71 6.24
CA THR A 146 7.06 8.01 7.52
C THR A 146 5.54 7.89 7.40
N ARG A 147 4.97 8.32 6.30
CA ARG A 147 3.54 8.17 6.04
C ARG A 147 3.11 6.70 6.06
N GLU A 148 3.80 5.83 5.28
CA GLU A 148 3.50 4.38 5.24
C GLU A 148 3.70 3.74 6.63
N GLY A 149 4.75 4.16 7.35
CA GLY A 149 5.00 3.69 8.72
C GLY A 149 3.92 4.12 9.72
N MET A 150 3.37 5.33 9.59
CA MET A 150 2.25 5.79 10.41
C MET A 150 0.97 5.02 10.10
N GLU A 151 0.67 4.79 8.83
CA GLU A 151 -0.49 4.00 8.41
C GLU A 151 -0.42 2.58 8.96
N THR A 152 0.75 1.94 8.84
CA THR A 152 1.02 0.63 9.45
C THR A 152 0.81 0.65 10.96
N ALA A 153 1.35 1.65 11.66
CA ALA A 153 1.23 1.77 13.11
C ALA A 153 -0.22 1.90 13.55
N LEU A 154 -0.99 2.81 12.93
CA LEU A 154 -2.40 3.03 13.25
C LEU A 154 -3.25 1.78 13.01
N MET A 155 -3.01 1.06 11.90
CA MET A 155 -3.72 -0.20 11.63
C MET A 155 -3.36 -1.28 12.62
N LEU A 156 -2.07 -1.44 12.98
CA LEU A 156 -1.62 -2.44 13.94
C LEU A 156 -2.19 -2.19 15.33
N MET A 157 -2.38 -0.94 15.73
CA MET A 157 -3.02 -0.61 17.02
C MET A 157 -4.49 -1.05 17.09
N GLN A 158 -5.16 -1.22 15.95
CA GLN A 158 -6.53 -1.73 15.88
C GLN A 158 -6.61 -3.27 15.85
N VAL A 159 -5.45 -3.94 15.81
CA VAL A 159 -5.38 -5.41 15.77
C VAL A 159 -5.20 -5.94 17.20
N ARG A 160 -6.26 -6.50 17.78
CA ARG A 160 -6.21 -7.18 19.08
C ARG A 160 -5.85 -8.67 18.90
N ASP A 161 -4.61 -8.92 18.55
CA ASP A 161 -4.08 -10.28 18.39
C ASP A 161 -2.97 -10.54 19.40
N SER A 162 -3.06 -11.60 20.17
CA SER A 162 -1.99 -12.05 21.10
C SER A 162 -0.64 -12.28 20.41
N ASN A 163 -0.67 -12.57 19.10
CA ASN A 163 0.50 -12.84 18.26
C ASN A 163 0.76 -11.72 17.24
N LEU A 164 0.49 -10.45 17.62
CA LEU A 164 0.67 -9.30 16.74
C LEU A 164 2.10 -9.18 16.22
N ILE A 165 3.10 -9.31 17.07
CA ILE A 165 4.52 -9.18 16.71
C ILE A 165 4.95 -10.27 15.72
N SER A 166 4.58 -11.53 15.98
CA SER A 166 4.94 -12.64 15.06
C SER A 166 4.28 -12.47 13.69
N GLY A 167 3.02 -12.03 13.66
CA GLY A 167 2.35 -11.70 12.40
C GLY A 167 3.03 -10.56 11.64
N ALA A 168 3.41 -9.49 12.35
CA ALA A 168 4.12 -8.35 11.76
C ALA A 168 5.50 -8.75 11.20
N VAL A 169 6.28 -9.54 11.93
CA VAL A 169 7.60 -10.03 11.46
C VAL A 169 7.45 -10.91 10.23
N LEU A 170 6.51 -11.86 10.25
CA LEU A 170 6.25 -12.72 9.09
C LEU A 170 5.75 -11.90 7.89
N GLY A 171 4.91 -10.89 8.12
CA GLY A 171 4.45 -9.96 7.10
C GLY A 171 5.59 -9.18 6.46
N LEU A 172 6.52 -8.69 7.27
CA LEU A 172 7.72 -7.99 6.78
C LEU A 172 8.62 -8.91 5.93
N VAL A 173 8.86 -10.14 6.40
CA VAL A 173 9.64 -11.14 5.64
C VAL A 173 8.95 -11.45 4.31
N ALA A 174 7.63 -11.61 4.31
CA ALA A 174 6.86 -11.82 3.10
C ALA A 174 6.93 -10.61 2.15
N ALA A 175 6.85 -9.37 2.67
CA ALA A 175 6.99 -8.15 1.88
C ALA A 175 8.36 -8.08 1.18
N VAL A 176 9.45 -8.39 1.90
CA VAL A 176 10.81 -8.47 1.33
C VAL A 176 10.89 -9.54 0.25
N ALA A 177 10.37 -10.73 0.52
CA ALA A 177 10.36 -11.84 -0.45
C ALA A 177 9.55 -11.49 -1.70
N PHE A 178 8.41 -10.83 -1.54
CA PHE A 178 7.56 -10.35 -2.64
C PHE A 178 8.25 -9.26 -3.46
N ALA A 179 8.89 -8.29 -2.80
CA ALA A 179 9.64 -7.23 -3.46
C ALA A 179 10.86 -7.78 -4.23
N TRP A 180 11.58 -8.72 -3.62
CA TRP A 180 12.69 -9.42 -4.29
C TRP A 180 12.21 -10.23 -5.50
N GLY A 181 11.14 -11.01 -5.32
CA GLY A 181 10.51 -11.78 -6.39
C GLY A 181 10.03 -10.89 -7.54
N TRP A 182 9.42 -9.73 -7.22
CA TRP A 182 9.02 -8.76 -8.23
C TRP A 182 10.22 -8.16 -8.96
N ALA A 183 11.27 -7.79 -8.25
CA ALA A 183 12.50 -7.27 -8.86
C ALA A 183 13.17 -8.27 -9.81
N ARG A 184 13.10 -9.57 -9.49
CA ARG A 184 13.72 -10.66 -10.26
C ARG A 184 12.81 -11.21 -11.37
N PHE A 185 11.51 -11.31 -11.10
CA PHE A 185 10.52 -12.00 -11.93
C PHE A 185 9.30 -11.09 -12.22
N GLY A 186 9.51 -9.78 -12.36
CA GLY A 186 8.42 -8.78 -12.43
C GLY A 186 7.38 -9.03 -13.53
N HIS A 187 7.73 -9.78 -14.58
CA HIS A 187 6.80 -10.18 -15.63
C HIS A 187 5.79 -11.28 -15.19
N LEU A 188 6.07 -12.02 -14.11
CA LEU A 188 5.21 -13.09 -13.58
C LEU A 188 4.26 -12.59 -12.49
N ILE A 189 4.63 -11.53 -11.78
CA ILE A 189 3.87 -11.00 -10.65
C ILE A 189 3.01 -9.82 -11.07
N ASN A 190 1.71 -10.02 -11.06
CA ASN A 190 0.75 -8.96 -11.37
C ASN A 190 0.50 -8.07 -10.14
N VAL A 191 1.33 -7.04 -9.98
CA VAL A 191 1.27 -6.07 -8.87
C VAL A 191 -0.13 -5.44 -8.75
N ARG A 192 -0.81 -5.18 -9.88
CA ARG A 192 -2.17 -4.62 -9.86
C ARG A 192 -3.15 -5.53 -9.13
N ARG A 193 -3.05 -6.86 -9.35
CA ARG A 193 -3.91 -7.83 -8.66
C ARG A 193 -3.60 -7.92 -7.17
N PHE A 194 -2.33 -7.91 -6.84
CA PHE A 194 -1.90 -7.87 -5.44
C PHE A 194 -2.57 -6.69 -4.71
N PHE A 195 -2.47 -5.47 -5.25
CA PHE A 195 -3.09 -4.30 -4.65
C PHE A 195 -4.63 -4.34 -4.65
N GLN A 196 -5.26 -4.92 -5.65
CA GLN A 196 -6.72 -5.07 -5.64
C GLN A 196 -7.20 -5.99 -4.52
N VAL A 197 -6.54 -7.14 -4.33
CA VAL A 197 -6.91 -8.10 -3.26
C VAL A 197 -6.69 -7.52 -1.89
N THR A 198 -5.51 -6.93 -1.67
CA THR A 198 -5.17 -6.31 -0.38
C THR A 198 -6.03 -5.09 -0.09
N ALA A 199 -6.46 -4.33 -1.12
CA ALA A 199 -7.40 -3.22 -0.96
C ALA A 199 -8.79 -3.70 -0.52
N ILE A 200 -9.29 -4.82 -1.07
CA ILE A 200 -10.55 -5.44 -0.62
C ILE A 200 -10.42 -5.87 0.84
N PHE A 201 -9.32 -6.53 1.20
CA PHE A 201 -9.04 -6.90 2.58
C PHE A 201 -9.08 -5.67 3.51
N LEU A 202 -8.35 -4.60 3.16
CA LEU A 202 -8.32 -3.38 3.96
C LEU A 202 -9.69 -2.72 4.09
N LEU A 203 -10.48 -2.73 3.01
CA LEU A 203 -11.81 -2.14 3.05
C LEU A 203 -12.74 -2.89 4.01
N LEU A 204 -12.66 -4.22 4.01
CA LEU A 204 -13.38 -5.06 4.97
C LEU A 204 -12.85 -4.84 6.39
N PHE A 205 -11.52 -4.78 6.57
CA PHE A 205 -10.90 -4.46 7.85
C PHE A 205 -11.33 -3.10 8.39
N LEU A 206 -11.42 -2.07 7.52
CA LEU A 206 -11.91 -0.74 7.91
C LEU A 206 -13.36 -0.76 8.40
N ILE A 207 -14.22 -1.59 7.81
CA ILE A 207 -15.59 -1.77 8.31
C ILE A 207 -15.56 -2.32 9.73
N GLN A 208 -14.70 -3.30 10.01
CA GLN A 208 -14.52 -3.84 11.36
C GLN A 208 -14.03 -2.77 12.32
N VAL A 209 -13.00 -2.01 11.94
CA VAL A 209 -12.44 -0.93 12.77
C VAL A 209 -13.49 0.18 13.01
N ALA A 210 -14.32 0.51 12.01
CA ALA A 210 -15.38 1.50 12.17
C ALA A 210 -16.44 1.05 13.19
N ILE A 211 -16.86 -0.22 13.13
CA ILE A 211 -17.80 -0.79 14.10
C ILE A 211 -17.19 -0.80 15.51
N TYR A 212 -15.92 -1.19 15.61
CA TYR A 212 -15.21 -1.20 16.88
C TYR A 212 -15.01 0.21 17.44
N SER A 213 -14.56 1.17 16.64
CA SER A 213 -14.42 2.56 17.05
C SER A 213 -15.76 3.15 17.56
N PHE A 214 -16.86 2.80 16.89
CA PHE A 214 -18.21 3.22 17.34
C PHE A 214 -18.57 2.60 18.70
N HIS A 215 -18.23 1.33 18.92
CA HIS A 215 -18.40 0.63 20.20
C HIS A 215 -17.64 1.33 21.33
N GLU A 216 -16.36 1.66 21.09
CA GLU A 216 -15.50 2.37 22.04
C GLU A 216 -16.00 3.80 22.35
N PHE A 217 -16.58 4.50 21.36
CA PHE A 217 -17.25 5.80 21.61
C PHE A 217 -18.47 5.64 22.52
N ALA A 218 -19.22 4.55 22.40
CA ALA A 218 -20.33 4.25 23.30
C ALA A 218 -19.83 3.90 24.69
N GLU A 219 -18.76 3.12 24.82
CA GLU A 219 -18.12 2.77 26.10
C GLU A 219 -17.57 4.02 26.82
N ALA A 220 -16.95 4.93 26.07
CA ALA A 220 -16.47 6.20 26.61
C ALA A 220 -17.59 7.16 27.06
N GLY A 221 -18.86 6.80 26.87
CA GLY A 221 -20.01 7.61 27.27
C GLY A 221 -20.24 8.89 26.43
N LEU A 222 -19.62 8.97 25.24
CA LEU A 222 -19.69 10.14 24.37
C LEU A 222 -20.93 10.16 23.46
N LEU A 223 -21.65 9.03 23.37
CA LEU A 223 -22.84 8.91 22.53
C LEU A 223 -24.12 8.98 23.36
N PRO A 224 -25.22 9.55 22.81
CA PRO A 224 -26.52 9.47 23.46
C PRO A 224 -26.96 8.01 23.56
N ASN A 225 -27.53 7.61 24.70
CA ASN A 225 -27.89 6.21 25.02
C ASN A 225 -26.69 5.23 24.96
N SER A 226 -25.53 5.65 25.43
CA SER A 226 -24.26 4.91 25.35
C SER A 226 -24.37 3.48 25.90
N GLU A 227 -25.06 3.24 27.02
CA GLU A 227 -25.26 1.90 27.61
C GLU A 227 -25.99 0.94 26.67
N VAL A 228 -27.04 1.42 25.98
CA VAL A 228 -27.83 0.59 25.05
C VAL A 228 -27.00 0.30 23.78
N LEU A 229 -26.28 1.31 23.30
CA LEU A 229 -25.41 1.17 22.11
C LEU A 229 -24.24 0.25 22.39
N HIS A 230 -23.60 0.38 23.55
CA HIS A 230 -22.53 -0.50 23.99
C HIS A 230 -23.01 -1.96 24.03
N ALA A 231 -24.11 -2.25 24.71
CA ALA A 231 -24.67 -3.61 24.78
C ALA A 231 -25.09 -4.18 23.41
N ALA A 232 -25.56 -3.32 22.48
CA ALA A 232 -25.94 -3.76 21.14
C ALA A 232 -24.71 -4.08 20.25
N THR A 233 -23.61 -3.35 20.43
CA THR A 233 -22.39 -3.48 19.61
C THR A 233 -21.37 -4.47 20.20
N GLU A 234 -21.47 -4.84 21.46
CA GLU A 234 -20.58 -5.79 22.16
C GLU A 234 -20.39 -7.11 21.40
N LYS A 235 -21.46 -7.63 20.77
CA LYS A 235 -21.41 -8.87 19.98
C LYS A 235 -20.50 -8.79 18.75
N PHE A 236 -20.25 -7.57 18.25
CA PHE A 236 -19.44 -7.28 17.06
C PHE A 236 -18.03 -6.82 17.43
N SER A 237 -17.74 -6.60 18.73
CA SER A 237 -16.39 -6.28 19.20
C SER A 237 -15.43 -7.44 18.88
N PRO A 238 -14.12 -7.23 18.82
CA PRO A 238 -13.13 -8.27 18.48
C PRO A 238 -13.23 -9.52 19.36
N ASP A 239 -13.61 -9.34 20.62
CA ASP A 239 -13.80 -10.44 21.60
C ASP A 239 -15.22 -10.99 21.60
N GLY A 240 -16.15 -10.34 20.91
CA GLY A 240 -17.55 -10.73 20.80
C GLY A 240 -17.79 -11.97 19.95
N LEU A 241 -19.04 -12.48 19.99
CA LEU A 241 -19.42 -13.71 19.31
C LEU A 241 -19.17 -13.67 17.79
N TYR A 242 -19.45 -12.54 17.14
CA TYR A 242 -19.29 -12.36 15.70
C TYR A 242 -17.92 -11.80 15.31
N GLY A 243 -17.28 -11.01 16.19
CA GLY A 243 -15.98 -10.42 15.94
C GLY A 243 -14.88 -11.43 15.66
N LYS A 244 -14.88 -12.55 16.36
CA LYS A 244 -13.92 -13.65 16.19
C LYS A 244 -13.96 -14.28 14.79
N TRP A 245 -15.15 -14.30 14.16
CA TRP A 245 -15.34 -14.87 12.81
C TRP A 245 -15.06 -13.89 11.69
N PHE A 246 -14.94 -12.60 11.99
CA PHE A 246 -14.77 -11.58 10.98
C PHE A 246 -13.46 -11.76 10.20
N SER A 247 -12.33 -11.93 10.89
CA SER A 247 -11.02 -12.15 10.25
C SER A 247 -10.96 -13.39 9.37
N PRO A 248 -11.38 -14.59 9.80
CA PRO A 248 -11.38 -15.76 8.92
C PRO A 248 -12.34 -15.61 7.73
N ILE A 249 -13.49 -14.95 7.90
CA ILE A 249 -14.42 -14.69 6.80
C ILE A 249 -13.80 -13.75 5.77
N MET A 250 -13.16 -12.65 6.20
CA MET A 250 -12.44 -11.73 5.31
C MET A 250 -11.41 -12.45 4.44
N ILE A 251 -10.62 -13.31 5.07
CA ILE A 251 -9.59 -14.08 4.38
C ILE A 251 -10.21 -15.05 3.38
N GLY A 252 -11.30 -15.71 3.78
CA GLY A 252 -12.08 -16.58 2.89
C GLY A 252 -12.57 -15.83 1.65
N ILE A 253 -13.12 -14.63 1.81
CA ILE A 253 -13.57 -13.78 0.70
C ILE A 253 -12.41 -13.42 -0.23
N CYS A 254 -11.27 -12.99 0.32
CA CYS A 254 -10.08 -12.64 -0.47
C CYS A 254 -9.51 -13.86 -1.22
N ALA A 255 -9.47 -15.03 -0.58
CA ALA A 255 -9.02 -16.28 -1.19
C ALA A 255 -9.95 -16.74 -2.32
N LEU A 256 -11.27 -16.67 -2.11
CA LEU A 256 -12.27 -16.99 -3.13
C LEU A 256 -12.17 -16.04 -4.33
N TRP A 257 -11.94 -14.76 -4.08
CA TRP A 257 -11.75 -13.79 -5.15
C TRP A 257 -10.49 -14.07 -5.97
N LEU A 258 -9.37 -14.42 -5.32
CA LEU A 258 -8.12 -14.82 -5.99
C LEU A 258 -8.31 -16.07 -6.85
N LEU A 259 -8.98 -17.09 -6.29
CA LEU A 259 -9.29 -18.31 -7.02
C LEU A 259 -10.17 -18.03 -8.23
N GLY A 260 -11.21 -17.20 -8.05
CA GLY A 260 -12.09 -16.78 -9.15
C GLY A 260 -11.35 -16.06 -10.26
N ALA A 261 -10.50 -15.08 -9.90
CA ALA A 261 -9.68 -14.35 -10.86
C ALA A 261 -8.70 -15.27 -11.61
N TRP A 262 -8.08 -16.23 -10.92
CA TRP A 262 -7.19 -17.21 -11.54
C TRP A 262 -7.91 -18.16 -12.49
N LEU A 263 -9.11 -18.64 -12.12
CA LEU A 263 -9.93 -19.50 -12.98
C LEU A 263 -10.38 -18.79 -14.26
N ILE A 264 -10.77 -17.51 -14.14
CA ILE A 264 -11.17 -16.69 -15.30
C ILE A 264 -9.98 -16.51 -16.26
N ASP A 265 -8.80 -16.27 -15.74
CA ASP A 265 -7.61 -16.13 -16.59
C ASP A 265 -7.20 -17.42 -17.26
N ARG A 266 -7.27 -18.55 -16.56
CA ARG A 266 -7.03 -19.87 -17.18
C ARG A 266 -7.96 -20.12 -18.36
N ARG A 267 -9.24 -19.72 -18.23
CA ARG A 267 -10.23 -19.85 -19.32
C ARG A 267 -9.89 -18.96 -20.51
N LYS A 268 -9.38 -17.74 -20.26
CA LYS A 268 -8.97 -16.79 -21.32
C LYS A 268 -7.66 -17.20 -22.02
N SER A 269 -6.80 -17.96 -21.36
CA SER A 269 -5.51 -18.41 -21.88
C SER A 269 -5.61 -19.70 -22.71
N GLN A 270 -6.76 -20.32 -22.84
CA GLN A 270 -6.93 -21.42 -23.81
C GLN A 270 -7.04 -20.80 -25.21
N PRO A 271 -6.05 -21.02 -26.10
CA PRO A 271 -6.17 -20.54 -27.47
C PRO A 271 -7.39 -21.24 -28.10
N THR A 272 -8.30 -20.44 -28.59
CA THR A 272 -9.35 -20.91 -29.49
C THR A 272 -8.63 -21.66 -30.60
N ARG A 273 -8.74 -22.98 -30.63
CA ARG A 273 -8.35 -23.80 -31.79
C ARG A 273 -9.20 -23.30 -32.96
N THR A 274 -8.75 -22.26 -33.63
CA THR A 274 -9.17 -21.98 -34.97
C THR A 274 -8.77 -23.17 -35.80
N THR A 275 -9.73 -24.00 -36.10
CA THR A 275 -9.64 -24.97 -37.21
C THR A 275 -9.40 -24.15 -38.47
N SER A 276 -8.12 -23.87 -38.73
CA SER A 276 -7.69 -23.41 -40.04
C SER A 276 -7.93 -24.59 -41.01
N SER A 277 -9.09 -24.53 -41.69
CA SER A 277 -9.30 -25.31 -42.90
C SER A 277 -8.13 -25.04 -43.83
N PRO A 278 -7.46 -26.08 -44.38
CA PRO A 278 -6.37 -25.85 -45.30
C PRO A 278 -6.92 -25.15 -46.54
N ALA A 279 -6.53 -23.89 -46.73
CA ALA A 279 -6.83 -23.14 -47.94
C ALA A 279 -6.20 -23.92 -49.09
N ARG A 280 -7.05 -24.36 -50.04
CA ARG A 280 -6.71 -24.98 -51.30
C ARG A 280 -5.75 -24.03 -52.03
N VAL A 281 -4.46 -24.43 -52.11
CA VAL A 281 -3.48 -23.75 -52.97
C VAL A 281 -3.92 -23.95 -54.40
N SER A 282 -4.46 -22.92 -55.03
CA SER A 282 -4.69 -22.86 -56.47
C SER A 282 -3.31 -22.70 -57.14
N THR A 283 -2.86 -23.72 -57.84
CA THR A 283 -1.71 -23.66 -58.75
C THR A 283 -2.04 -22.68 -59.87
N THR A 284 -1.58 -21.46 -59.77
CA THR A 284 -1.53 -20.50 -60.89
C THR A 284 -0.34 -20.87 -61.77
N SER A 285 -0.60 -21.14 -63.03
CA SER A 285 0.36 -21.58 -64.02
C SER A 285 1.41 -20.53 -64.32
N LEU A 286 2.63 -20.99 -64.58
CA LEU A 286 3.84 -20.22 -64.85
C LEU A 286 3.84 -19.44 -66.20
N SER A 287 2.68 -19.16 -66.81
CA SER A 287 2.58 -18.51 -68.14
C SER A 287 2.46 -17.00 -68.14
N ASP A 288 2.32 -16.32 -66.94
CA ASP A 288 2.01 -14.88 -66.93
C ASP A 288 3.19 -13.97 -66.47
N LEU A 289 4.43 -14.44 -66.57
CA LEU A 289 5.62 -13.62 -66.20
C LEU A 289 6.35 -12.94 -67.37
N SER A 290 5.70 -12.79 -68.56
CA SER A 290 6.39 -12.22 -69.72
C SER A 290 6.10 -10.75 -70.06
N GLU A 291 5.31 -10.06 -69.24
CA GLU A 291 5.00 -8.63 -69.49
C GLU A 291 5.36 -7.72 -68.31
N TYR A 292 6.69 -7.42 -68.16
CA TYR A 292 7.13 -6.27 -67.36
C TYR A 292 8.04 -5.38 -68.20
N PRO A 293 7.66 -4.11 -68.50
CA PRO A 293 8.49 -3.18 -69.25
C PRO A 293 9.68 -2.72 -68.41
N ARG A 294 10.86 -2.81 -68.98
CA ARG A 294 12.14 -2.27 -68.45
C ARG A 294 12.05 -0.76 -68.30
N ARG A 295 12.10 -0.28 -67.08
CA ARG A 295 12.36 1.14 -66.82
C ARG A 295 13.85 1.41 -66.95
N SER A 296 14.16 2.31 -67.86
CA SER A 296 15.47 2.89 -68.14
C SER A 296 16.02 3.62 -66.92
N ALA A 297 17.29 3.40 -66.62
CA ALA A 297 18.07 4.16 -65.63
C ALA A 297 18.30 5.63 -66.06
N PRO A 298 18.29 6.61 -65.17
CA PRO A 298 18.77 7.92 -65.46
C PRO A 298 20.29 7.97 -65.34
N THR A 299 20.92 8.47 -66.40
CA THR A 299 22.33 8.82 -66.54
C THR A 299 22.72 9.93 -65.57
N SER A 300 23.84 9.72 -64.87
CA SER A 300 24.59 10.74 -64.18
C SER A 300 25.12 11.79 -65.18
N GLY A 301 24.95 13.05 -64.85
CA GLY A 301 25.55 14.17 -65.55
C GLY A 301 25.82 15.35 -64.60
N ILE A 302 27.14 15.55 -64.34
CA ILE A 302 27.88 16.74 -63.90
C ILE A 302 27.55 17.31 -62.54
#